data_55c26d9e7ac1a152f458e765c53ab38e
#
_entry.id   55c26d9e7ac1a152f458e765c53ab38e
#
_cell.length_a   1.000
_cell.length_b   1.000
_cell.length_c   1.000
_cell.angle_alpha   90.00
_cell.angle_beta   90.00
_cell.angle_gamma   90.00
#
_symmetry.space_group_name_H-M   'P 1'
#
loop_
_entity.id
_entity.type
_entity.pdbx_description
1 polymer ?
#
loop_
_entity_poly.entity_id
_entity_poly.type
_entity_poly.pdbx_seq_one_letter_code
_entity_poly.pdbx_strand_id
1 'polypeptide(L)'
;MYKRQVYFPKHANSYLYLGKIFKIEKNAKEEEKNINTALLLDPRNEEAMYFLIDLELERSNFSKVEDLKKDFKKICSTLCEKITSIDTRLKDFEKKDAS
;
A
#
# COMPACT_ATOMS: atom_id res chain seq x y z
N MET A 1 -2.55 22.78 -21.45
CA MET A 1 -2.63 21.99 -21.43
C MET A 1 -2.97 21.37 -20.44
N TYR A 2 -3.54 20.83 -20.34
CA TYR A 2 -3.88 20.32 -19.37
C TYR A 2 -3.29 19.12 -19.23
N LYS A 3 -3.28 18.58 -18.25
CA LYS A 3 -2.79 17.49 -18.05
C LYS A 3 -3.75 16.51 -17.94
N ARG A 4 -3.85 15.64 -18.73
CA ARG A 4 -4.68 14.65 -18.62
C ARG A 4 -4.04 13.62 -17.89
N GLN A 5 -4.54 13.12 -16.82
CA GLN A 5 -4.01 12.01 -16.16
C GLN A 5 -4.36 10.79 -16.94
N VAL A 6 -3.39 10.05 -17.39
CA VAL A 6 -3.58 8.83 -18.15
C VAL A 6 -3.19 7.65 -17.26
N TYR A 7 -4.12 6.71 -17.09
CA TYR A 7 -3.86 5.54 -16.26
C TYR A 7 -3.45 4.37 -17.14
N PHE A 8 -2.47 3.61 -16.67
CA PHE A 8 -1.98 2.44 -17.38
C PHE A 8 -2.02 1.23 -16.44
N PRO A 9 -3.21 0.63 -16.23
CA PRO A 9 -3.33 -0.47 -15.25
C PRO A 9 -2.40 -1.65 -15.52
N LYS A 10 -2.14 -1.96 -16.80
CA LYS A 10 -1.24 -3.06 -17.11
C LYS A 10 0.18 -2.75 -16.66
N HIS A 11 0.60 -1.51 -16.84
CA HIS A 11 1.93 -1.09 -16.39
C HIS A 11 1.99 -1.04 -14.86
N ALA A 12 0.89 -0.62 -14.23
CA ALA A 12 0.82 -0.61 -12.79
C ALA A 12 1.04 -2.01 -12.23
N ASN A 13 0.42 -3.02 -12.84
CA ASN A 13 0.57 -4.39 -12.36
C ASN A 13 2.02 -4.88 -12.50
N SER A 14 2.73 -4.43 -13.52
CA SER A 14 4.14 -4.79 -13.68
C SER A 14 4.97 -4.26 -12.51
N TYR A 15 4.74 -3.02 -12.12
CA TYR A 15 5.45 -2.43 -10.99
C TYR A 15 5.03 -3.05 -9.68
N LEU A 16 3.76 -3.41 -9.54
CA LEU A 16 3.30 -4.11 -8.36
C LEU A 16 4.01 -5.46 -8.24
N TYR A 17 4.15 -6.17 -9.35
CA TYR A 17 4.85 -7.43 -9.36
C TYR A 17 6.30 -7.26 -8.92
N LEU A 18 6.97 -6.22 -9.42
CA LEU A 18 8.34 -5.92 -8.99
C LEU A 18 8.38 -5.62 -7.49
N GLY A 19 7.39 -4.89 -6.99
CA GLY A 19 7.31 -4.63 -5.56
C GLY A 19 7.24 -5.91 -4.75
N LYS A 20 6.45 -6.88 -5.23
CA LYS A 20 6.35 -8.17 -4.55
C LYS A 20 7.68 -8.91 -4.53
N ILE A 21 8.43 -8.84 -5.64
CA ILE A 21 9.73 -9.47 -5.71
C ILE A 21 10.69 -8.85 -4.71
N PHE A 22 10.71 -7.51 -4.65
CA PHE A 22 11.60 -6.82 -3.72
C PHE A 22 11.20 -7.07 -2.27
N LYS A 23 9.91 -7.30 -2.01
CA LYS A 23 9.48 -7.68 -0.68
C LYS A 23 10.09 -9.02 -0.28
N ILE A 24 10.10 -9.97 -1.18
CA ILE A 24 10.72 -11.27 -0.93
C ILE A 24 12.20 -11.13 -0.70
N GLU A 25 12.85 -10.22 -1.44
CA GLU A 25 14.27 -9.96 -1.29
C GLU A 25 14.59 -9.08 -0.08
N LYS A 26 13.56 -8.64 0.63
CA LYS A 26 13.69 -7.76 1.80
C LYS A 26 14.36 -6.44 1.47
N ASN A 27 14.11 -5.93 0.28
CA ASN A 27 14.61 -4.64 -0.15
C ASN A 27 13.46 -3.62 -0.08
N ALA A 28 13.20 -3.12 1.13
CA ALA A 28 12.05 -2.25 1.37
C ALA A 28 12.10 -0.96 0.56
N LYS A 29 13.28 -0.44 0.31
CA LYS A 29 13.42 0.80 -0.44
C LYS A 29 12.94 0.63 -1.88
N GLU A 30 13.37 -0.44 -2.54
CA GLU A 30 12.94 -0.72 -3.91
C GLU A 30 11.48 -1.16 -3.94
N GLU A 31 11.05 -1.89 -2.92
CA GLU A 31 9.66 -2.29 -2.81
C GLU A 31 8.76 -1.05 -2.79
N GLU A 32 9.08 -0.09 -1.94
CA GLU A 32 8.31 1.13 -1.82
C GLU A 32 8.30 1.92 -3.13
N LYS A 33 9.46 2.03 -3.75
CA LYS A 33 9.59 2.76 -5.01
C LYS A 33 8.68 2.19 -6.09
N ASN A 34 8.66 0.87 -6.22
CA ASN A 34 7.87 0.23 -7.25
C ASN A 34 6.38 0.27 -6.93
N ILE A 35 6.00 0.13 -5.67
CA ILE A 35 4.60 0.23 -5.28
C ILE A 35 4.08 1.64 -5.52
N ASN A 36 4.87 2.66 -5.17
CA ASN A 36 4.48 4.05 -5.42
C ASN A 36 4.33 4.32 -6.91
N THR A 37 5.20 3.74 -7.74
CA THR A 37 5.07 3.88 -9.18
C THR A 37 3.78 3.24 -9.67
N ALA A 38 3.44 2.07 -9.13
CA ALA A 38 2.18 1.41 -9.49
C ALA A 38 1.00 2.30 -9.16
N LEU A 39 1.02 2.97 -8.01
CA LEU A 39 -0.06 3.85 -7.60
C LEU A 39 -0.12 5.13 -8.44
N LEU A 40 1.03 5.58 -8.95
CA LEU A 40 1.03 6.73 -9.86
C LEU A 40 0.33 6.36 -11.17
N LEU A 41 0.55 5.13 -11.64
CA LEU A 41 -0.04 4.68 -12.89
C LEU A 41 -1.49 4.28 -12.73
N ASP A 42 -1.87 3.81 -11.54
CA ASP A 42 -3.24 3.39 -11.27
C ASP A 42 -3.56 3.70 -9.80
N PRO A 43 -4.00 4.93 -9.50
CA PRO A 43 -4.28 5.34 -8.11
C PRO A 43 -5.38 4.53 -7.43
N ARG A 44 -6.17 3.79 -8.20
CA ARG A 44 -7.24 2.98 -7.62
C ARG A 44 -6.88 1.51 -7.52
N ASN A 45 -5.61 1.20 -7.65
CA ASN A 45 -5.16 -0.18 -7.51
C ASN A 45 -5.16 -0.55 -6.03
N GLU A 46 -6.22 -1.23 -5.59
CA GLU A 46 -6.36 -1.55 -4.17
C GLU A 46 -5.28 -2.49 -3.68
N GLU A 47 -4.80 -3.38 -4.53
CA GLU A 47 -3.74 -4.30 -4.14
C GLU A 47 -2.44 -3.55 -3.87
N ALA A 48 -2.11 -2.59 -4.74
CA ALA A 48 -0.91 -1.77 -4.54
C ALA A 48 -1.02 -0.95 -3.26
N MET A 49 -2.20 -0.38 -3.01
CA MET A 49 -2.43 0.39 -1.80
C MET A 49 -2.28 -0.49 -0.56
N TYR A 50 -2.82 -1.71 -0.62
CA TYR A 50 -2.70 -2.63 0.50
C TYR A 50 -1.23 -3.00 0.77
N PHE A 51 -0.46 -3.24 -0.28
CA PHE A 51 0.96 -3.56 -0.10
C PHE A 51 1.73 -2.38 0.48
N LEU A 52 1.35 -1.17 0.11
CA LEU A 52 2.00 0.01 0.69
C LEU A 52 1.68 0.11 2.18
N ILE A 53 0.41 -0.14 2.55
CA ILE A 53 0.01 -0.15 3.96
C ILE A 53 0.81 -1.21 4.72
N ASP A 54 0.93 -2.41 4.15
CA ASP A 54 1.65 -3.49 4.77
C ASP A 54 3.11 -3.10 5.01
N LEU A 55 3.73 -2.46 4.02
CA LEU A 55 5.12 -2.01 4.13
C LEU A 55 5.28 -0.99 5.26
N GLU A 56 4.37 -0.02 5.33
CA GLU A 56 4.46 1.00 6.37
C GLU A 56 4.17 0.44 7.75
N LEU A 57 3.33 -0.59 7.84
CA LEU A 57 3.13 -1.29 9.09
C LEU A 57 4.42 -1.95 9.56
N GLU A 58 5.15 -2.57 8.63
CA GLU A 58 6.43 -3.19 8.97
C GLU A 58 7.44 -2.18 9.43
N ARG A 59 7.32 -0.94 8.95
CA ARG A 59 8.22 0.14 9.35
C ARG A 59 7.75 0.86 10.60
N SER A 60 6.63 0.45 11.15
CA SER A 60 6.01 1.08 12.32
C SER A 60 5.64 2.55 12.07
N ASN A 61 5.34 2.88 10.82
CA ASN A 61 4.97 4.24 10.46
C ASN A 61 3.46 4.37 10.53
N PHE A 62 2.93 4.34 11.75
CA PHE A 62 1.49 4.19 11.98
C PHE A 62 0.67 5.38 11.53
N SER A 63 1.22 6.57 11.63
CA SER A 63 0.52 7.76 11.18
C SER A 63 0.23 7.68 9.69
N LYS A 64 1.21 7.25 8.92
CA LYS A 64 1.04 7.10 7.48
C LYS A 64 0.07 5.97 7.16
N VAL A 65 0.08 4.91 7.96
CA VAL A 65 -0.85 3.79 7.77
C VAL A 65 -2.29 4.28 7.93
N GLU A 66 -2.55 5.14 8.91
CA GLU A 66 -3.90 5.66 9.11
C GLU A 66 -4.37 6.46 7.89
N ASP A 67 -3.49 7.28 7.33
CA ASP A 67 -3.83 8.05 6.15
C ASP A 67 -4.08 7.15 4.95
N LEU A 68 -3.21 6.16 4.76
CA LEU A 68 -3.34 5.22 3.65
C LEU A 68 -4.60 4.38 3.79
N LYS A 69 -4.96 4.02 5.03
CA LYS A 69 -6.17 3.25 5.26
C LYS A 69 -7.40 4.03 4.83
N LYS A 70 -7.43 5.33 5.08
CA LYS A 70 -8.55 6.17 4.63
C LYS A 70 -8.66 6.14 3.12
N ASP A 71 -7.54 6.25 2.42
CA ASP A 71 -7.54 6.19 0.97
C ASP A 71 -7.96 4.81 0.47
N PHE A 72 -7.51 3.77 1.15
CA PHE A 72 -7.85 2.40 0.80
C PHE A 72 -9.37 2.18 0.89
N LYS A 73 -10.00 2.73 1.92
CA LYS A 73 -11.44 2.62 2.08
C LYS A 73 -12.19 3.22 0.91
N LYS A 74 -11.63 4.26 0.30
CA LYS A 74 -12.29 4.94 -0.81
C LYS A 74 -12.20 4.15 -2.11
N ILE A 75 -11.15 3.37 -2.30
CA ILE A 75 -10.91 2.69 -3.57
C ILE A 75 -11.15 1.18 -3.53
N CYS A 76 -11.23 0.58 -2.35
CA CYS A 76 -11.35 -0.86 -2.28
C CYS A 76 -12.69 -1.35 -2.83
N SER A 77 -12.67 -2.52 -3.42
CA SER A 77 -13.89 -3.18 -3.88
C SER A 77 -13.89 -4.63 -3.45
N THR A 78 -12.80 -5.35 -3.68
CA THR A 78 -12.70 -6.75 -3.29
C THR A 78 -11.85 -6.94 -2.04
N LEU A 79 -10.94 -6.01 -1.76
CA LEU A 79 -10.03 -6.13 -0.62
C LEU A 79 -10.47 -5.33 0.60
N CYS A 80 -11.72 -4.85 0.63
CA CYS A 80 -12.19 -4.06 1.76
C CYS A 80 -12.11 -4.84 3.08
N GLU A 81 -12.24 -6.15 3.03
CA GLU A 81 -12.14 -6.97 4.23
C GLU A 81 -10.75 -6.89 4.86
N LYS A 82 -9.75 -6.49 4.09
CA LYS A 82 -8.39 -6.34 4.61
C LYS A 82 -8.28 -5.19 5.62
N ILE A 83 -9.26 -4.30 5.63
CA ILE A 83 -9.27 -3.20 6.58
C ILE A 83 -9.32 -3.73 8.02
N THR A 84 -10.10 -4.79 8.25
CA THR A 84 -10.15 -5.40 9.57
C THR A 84 -8.77 -5.94 9.98
N SER A 85 -8.07 -6.56 9.03
CA SER A 85 -6.74 -7.08 9.28
C SER A 85 -5.76 -5.95 9.61
N ILE A 86 -5.87 -4.84 8.88
CA ILE A 86 -5.02 -3.67 9.13
C ILE A 86 -5.29 -3.13 10.53
N ASP A 87 -6.56 -3.00 10.91
CA ASP A 87 -6.92 -2.49 12.22
C ASP A 87 -6.39 -3.40 13.34
N THR A 88 -6.49 -4.71 13.14
CA THR A 88 -5.98 -5.67 14.10
C THR A 88 -4.47 -5.50 14.29
N ARG A 89 -3.75 -5.36 13.19
CA ARG A 89 -2.31 -5.18 13.26
C ARG A 89 -1.93 -3.88 13.95
N LEU A 90 -2.69 -2.81 13.69
CA LEU A 90 -2.45 -1.53 14.36
C LEU A 90 -2.64 -1.65 15.87
N LYS A 91 -3.68 -2.35 16.29
CA LYS A 91 -3.93 -2.55 17.72
C LYS A 91 -2.83 -3.36 18.37
N ASP A 92 -2.36 -4.38 17.68
CA ASP A 92 -1.27 -5.22 18.21
C ASP A 92 -0.01 -4.42 18.41
N PHE A 93 0.32 -3.54 17.47
CA PHE A 93 1.50 -2.70 17.59
C PHE A 93 1.34 -1.69 18.74
N GLU A 94 0.14 -1.14 18.90
CA GLU A 94 -0.11 -0.22 19.99
C GLU A 94 0.07 -0.90 21.35
N LYS A 95 -0.39 -2.14 21.48
CA LYS A 95 -0.22 -2.88 22.71
C LYS A 95 1.24 -3.11 23.04
N LYS A 96 2.03 -3.42 22.03
CA LYS A 96 3.46 -3.63 22.24
C LYS A 96 4.14 -2.35 22.70
N ASP A 97 3.74 -1.23 22.11
CA ASP A 97 4.33 0.05 22.49
C ASP A 97 3.89 0.47 23.89
N ALA A 98 2.70 0.07 24.29
CA ALA A 98 2.17 0.44 25.61
C ALA A 98 2.80 -0.36 26.74
N SER A 99 3.37 -1.50 26.42
CA SER A 99 4.04 -2.31 27.46
C SER A 99 5.48 -1.91 27.65
#